data_23cd225d19a6badf416336516fd21029
#
_entry.id   23cd225d19a6badf416336516fd21029
#
_cell.length_a   1.000
_cell.length_b   1.000
_cell.length_c   1.000
_cell.angle_alpha   90.00
_cell.angle_beta   90.00
_cell.angle_gamma   90.00
#
_symmetry.space_group_name_H-M   'P 1'
#
loop_
_entity.id
_entity.type
_entity.pdbx_description
1 polymer ?
#
loop_
_entity_poly.entity_id
_entity_poly.type
_entity_poly.pdbx_seq_one_letter_code
_entity_poly.pdbx_strand_id
1 'polypeptide(L)'
;MLDKPATRPQMTRWQLAKFVLGRSFYLMVALLFIESALTAATTYLIIKAGRDVANDDFLTTDLIWILLAQGGAYAVGAVSWIFAERAGFGAFGRYMQRFARDNRHETKLLHEKGTREVVEPFLTGETFHIFFQLVYELEADLKLFFHLILNIAVIGSEIDTSFPVAYGIIFVVLIGLQMLARKPVARANLENQRMTNRMTAQGYTAWDNVFAGNRYNLRLWLAGFKVRLRDALRAQIKAIRTRETVSTVSGIFALIVIFIVMVKVSIQNAGDTEVLVMLATVLPRQIEMTKDCYTLAAGWNDMVAVWARLGGAVDNMYPDPDAAYDARIKYDRLVLREDEQAKTVGSLDDALKLVYGKRTGRINVRGGNGSGKSTMLAALKASIKNRAYYWPTTDRLAFQFALGTELVDDDEGIDPELLAEAGEPEQHEAVKKVGFSSGERQLKSLQEIVRFTDASIYLLDEWDANLDPKNRAAANALVEKLASRARVIEISHRDAA
;
A
#
# COMPACT_ATOMS: atom_id res chain seq x y z
N MET A 1 5.02 -10.32 -38.63
CA MET A 1 5.63 -9.14 -38.01
C MET A 1 5.42 -9.30 -36.51
N LEU A 2 6.44 -9.77 -35.80
CA LEU A 2 6.38 -9.86 -34.33
C LEU A 2 6.61 -8.43 -33.82
N ASP A 3 5.57 -7.86 -33.20
CA ASP A 3 5.69 -6.58 -32.53
C ASP A 3 6.86 -6.65 -31.52
N LYS A 4 7.78 -5.69 -31.64
CA LYS A 4 8.77 -5.45 -30.59
C LYS A 4 8.04 -5.38 -29.27
N PRO A 5 8.55 -6.01 -28.18
CA PRO A 5 7.95 -5.87 -26.87
C PRO A 5 7.83 -4.38 -26.57
N ALA A 6 6.62 -3.90 -26.42
CA ALA A 6 6.34 -2.54 -26.00
C ALA A 6 7.14 -2.31 -24.70
N THR A 7 8.02 -1.31 -24.71
CA THR A 7 8.75 -0.92 -23.50
C THR A 7 7.71 -0.66 -22.41
N ARG A 8 7.75 -1.46 -21.33
CA ARG A 8 6.81 -1.33 -20.20
C ARG A 8 6.86 0.10 -19.67
N PRO A 9 5.72 0.68 -19.32
CA PRO A 9 5.70 2.01 -18.75
C PRO A 9 6.47 1.99 -17.42
N GLN A 10 7.54 2.77 -17.33
CA GLN A 10 8.27 2.95 -16.07
C GLN A 10 7.51 3.97 -15.23
N MET A 11 7.05 3.55 -14.06
CA MET A 11 6.43 4.46 -13.09
C MET A 11 7.53 5.17 -12.27
N THR A 12 7.36 6.46 -12.04
CA THR A 12 8.23 7.21 -11.14
C THR A 12 7.60 7.29 -9.75
N ARG A 13 8.43 7.54 -8.70
CA ARG A 13 7.93 7.76 -7.33
C ARG A 13 6.90 8.91 -7.27
N TRP A 14 7.09 9.95 -8.06
CA TRP A 14 6.15 11.07 -8.17
C TRP A 14 4.80 10.67 -8.75
N GLN A 15 4.79 9.81 -9.76
CA GLN A 15 3.54 9.31 -10.33
C GLN A 15 2.78 8.43 -9.32
N LEU A 16 3.52 7.63 -8.55
CA LEU A 16 2.92 6.81 -7.49
C LEU A 16 2.41 7.69 -6.34
N ALA A 17 3.18 8.67 -5.88
CA ALA A 17 2.76 9.61 -4.85
C ALA A 17 1.49 10.38 -5.23
N LYS A 18 1.30 10.70 -6.53
CA LYS A 18 0.08 11.35 -7.02
C LYS A 18 -1.19 10.54 -6.79
N PHE A 19 -1.09 9.25 -6.51
CA PHE A 19 -2.26 8.46 -6.12
C PHE A 19 -2.90 8.92 -4.80
N VAL A 20 -2.18 9.66 -3.97
CA VAL A 20 -2.75 10.33 -2.79
C VAL A 20 -3.63 11.53 -3.18
N LEU A 21 -3.33 12.21 -4.29
CA LEU A 21 -3.99 13.45 -4.72
C LEU A 21 -5.41 13.17 -5.28
N GLY A 22 -6.35 12.90 -4.39
CA GLY A 22 -7.77 12.74 -4.72
C GLY A 22 -8.60 13.86 -4.06
N ARG A 23 -9.92 13.85 -4.30
CA ARG A 23 -10.85 14.81 -3.67
C ARG A 23 -10.72 14.84 -2.15
N SER A 24 -10.59 13.68 -1.52
CA SER A 24 -10.41 13.56 -0.07
C SER A 24 -9.14 14.26 0.43
N PHE A 25 -8.04 14.16 -0.30
CA PHE A 25 -6.79 14.85 0.06
C PHE A 25 -6.96 16.39 0.04
N TYR A 26 -7.56 16.94 -0.99
CA TYR A 26 -7.77 18.40 -1.07
C TYR A 26 -8.74 18.90 0.00
N LEU A 27 -9.78 18.12 0.34
CA LEU A 27 -10.68 18.44 1.45
C LEU A 27 -9.96 18.39 2.79
N MET A 28 -9.12 17.40 3.03
CA MET A 28 -8.24 17.33 4.20
C MET A 28 -7.39 18.59 4.32
N VAL A 29 -6.69 19.01 3.26
CA VAL A 29 -5.83 20.20 3.27
C VAL A 29 -6.64 21.46 3.58
N ALA A 30 -7.82 21.62 2.99
CA ALA A 30 -8.70 22.76 3.27
C ALA A 30 -9.15 22.78 4.74
N LEU A 31 -9.52 21.64 5.31
CA LEU A 31 -9.92 21.53 6.71
C LEU A 31 -8.75 21.79 7.67
N LEU A 32 -7.55 21.32 7.35
CA LEU A 32 -6.33 21.61 8.13
C LEU A 32 -6.03 23.12 8.14
N PHE A 33 -6.24 23.80 7.02
CA PHE A 33 -6.09 25.27 6.98
C PHE A 33 -7.14 25.95 7.87
N ILE A 34 -8.42 25.53 7.81
CA ILE A 34 -9.49 26.08 8.65
C ILE A 34 -9.20 25.81 10.14
N GLU A 35 -8.81 24.59 10.51
CA GLU A 35 -8.40 24.23 11.87
C GLU A 35 -7.28 25.14 12.38
N SER A 36 -6.25 25.33 11.57
CA SER A 36 -5.10 26.20 11.91
C SER A 36 -5.49 27.67 12.01
N ALA A 37 -6.43 28.13 11.16
CA ALA A 37 -6.96 29.50 11.24
C ALA A 37 -7.79 29.72 12.50
N LEU A 38 -8.60 28.74 12.92
CA LEU A 38 -9.34 28.80 14.18
C LEU A 38 -8.39 28.80 15.39
N THR A 39 -7.32 28.01 15.34
CA THR A 39 -6.28 28.01 16.38
C THR A 39 -5.53 29.34 16.44
N ALA A 40 -5.22 29.95 15.30
CA ALA A 40 -4.62 31.28 15.24
C ALA A 40 -5.60 32.38 15.75
N ALA A 41 -6.89 32.26 15.44
CA ALA A 41 -7.93 33.12 16.01
C ALA A 41 -8.01 32.95 17.53
N THR A 42 -7.88 31.75 18.07
CA THR A 42 -7.78 31.52 19.52
C THR A 42 -6.58 32.24 20.11
N THR A 43 -5.42 32.20 19.46
CA THR A 43 -4.21 32.95 19.89
C THR A 43 -4.46 34.43 19.88
N TYR A 44 -5.08 34.98 18.84
CA TYR A 44 -5.46 36.41 18.78
C TYR A 44 -6.40 36.79 19.93
N LEU A 45 -7.43 35.98 20.17
CA LEU A 45 -8.39 36.24 21.26
C LEU A 45 -7.75 36.17 22.65
N ILE A 46 -6.76 35.31 22.85
CA ILE A 46 -5.99 35.24 24.11
C ILE A 46 -5.15 36.52 24.31
N ILE A 47 -4.48 36.99 23.25
CA ILE A 47 -3.71 38.24 23.29
C ILE A 47 -4.62 39.42 23.56
N LYS A 48 -5.78 39.50 22.87
CA LYS A 48 -6.80 40.50 23.09
C LYS A 48 -7.32 40.50 24.53
N ALA A 49 -7.68 39.33 25.04
CA ALA A 49 -8.14 39.20 26.42
C ALA A 49 -7.07 39.63 27.44
N GLY A 50 -5.79 39.35 27.17
CA GLY A 50 -4.68 39.89 27.97
C GLY A 50 -4.60 41.41 27.93
N ARG A 51 -4.80 42.04 26.78
CA ARG A 51 -4.87 43.49 26.60
C ARG A 51 -6.05 44.08 27.38
N ASP A 52 -7.23 43.48 27.25
CA ASP A 52 -8.43 43.96 27.92
C ASP A 52 -8.33 43.83 29.45
N VAL A 53 -7.67 42.77 29.96
CA VAL A 53 -7.32 42.69 31.39
C VAL A 53 -6.40 43.80 31.86
N ALA A 54 -5.40 44.16 31.08
CA ALA A 54 -4.45 45.25 31.42
C ALA A 54 -5.13 46.62 31.48
N ASN A 55 -6.24 46.79 30.74
CA ASN A 55 -7.01 48.04 30.61
C ASN A 55 -8.29 48.05 31.49
N ASP A 56 -8.50 47.05 32.35
CA ASP A 56 -9.73 46.83 33.15
C ASP A 56 -11.02 46.71 32.32
N ASP A 57 -10.92 46.36 31.01
CA ASP A 57 -12.05 46.23 30.09
C ASP A 57 -12.44 44.77 29.78
N PHE A 58 -11.91 43.82 30.53
CA PHE A 58 -12.13 42.40 30.32
C PHE A 58 -13.60 41.97 30.41
N LEU A 59 -14.11 41.30 29.38
CA LEU A 59 -15.46 40.79 29.32
C LEU A 59 -15.49 39.25 29.35
N THR A 60 -16.41 38.69 30.08
CA THR A 60 -16.65 37.22 30.14
C THR A 60 -16.94 36.63 28.77
N THR A 61 -17.47 37.44 27.84
CA THR A 61 -17.71 37.03 26.46
C THR A 61 -16.43 36.64 25.70
N ASP A 62 -15.25 37.21 26.07
CA ASP A 62 -13.98 36.87 25.45
C ASP A 62 -13.61 35.40 25.70
N LEU A 63 -13.89 34.89 26.92
CA LEU A 63 -13.70 33.47 27.23
C LEU A 63 -14.59 32.57 26.38
N ILE A 64 -15.83 32.99 26.11
CA ILE A 64 -16.78 32.24 25.28
C ILE A 64 -16.25 32.14 23.85
N TRP A 65 -15.75 33.23 23.29
CA TRP A 65 -15.17 33.23 21.93
C TRP A 65 -13.92 32.36 21.83
N ILE A 66 -13.03 32.39 22.84
CA ILE A 66 -11.87 31.50 22.92
C ILE A 66 -12.30 30.05 22.92
N LEU A 67 -13.32 29.69 23.74
CA LEU A 67 -13.85 28.34 23.83
C LEU A 67 -14.46 27.87 22.49
N LEU A 68 -15.25 28.73 21.84
CA LEU A 68 -15.89 28.42 20.57
C LEU A 68 -14.87 28.26 19.45
N ALA A 69 -13.85 29.13 19.36
CA ALA A 69 -12.81 29.03 18.37
C ALA A 69 -11.98 27.72 18.54
N GLN A 70 -11.57 27.44 19.79
CA GLN A 70 -10.80 26.22 20.07
C GLN A 70 -11.64 24.95 19.91
N GLY A 71 -12.90 24.97 20.37
CA GLY A 71 -13.82 23.86 20.18
C GLY A 71 -14.11 23.58 18.70
N GLY A 72 -14.27 24.66 17.91
CA GLY A 72 -14.39 24.59 16.45
C GLY A 72 -13.15 23.98 15.79
N ALA A 73 -11.94 24.37 16.23
CA ALA A 73 -10.70 23.79 15.74
C ALA A 73 -10.65 22.27 15.99
N TYR A 74 -11.01 21.79 17.18
CA TYR A 74 -11.07 20.36 17.45
C TYR A 74 -12.09 19.62 16.59
N ALA A 75 -13.27 20.18 16.39
CA ALA A 75 -14.29 19.59 15.53
C ALA A 75 -13.84 19.45 14.08
N VAL A 76 -13.24 20.54 13.55
CA VAL A 76 -12.70 20.54 12.16
C VAL A 76 -11.53 19.58 12.03
N GLY A 77 -10.63 19.52 13.02
CA GLY A 77 -9.52 18.57 13.06
C GLY A 77 -9.97 17.12 13.05
N ALA A 78 -11.02 16.79 13.83
CA ALA A 78 -11.59 15.45 13.82
C ALA A 78 -12.18 15.06 12.45
N VAL A 79 -12.80 16.01 11.75
CA VAL A 79 -13.34 15.78 10.40
C VAL A 79 -12.20 15.65 9.38
N SER A 80 -11.14 16.45 9.49
CA SER A 80 -9.99 16.37 8.56
C SER A 80 -9.34 14.99 8.59
N TRP A 81 -9.26 14.36 9.77
CA TRP A 81 -8.74 13.01 9.94
C TRP A 81 -9.52 11.96 9.16
N ILE A 82 -10.86 12.05 9.08
CA ILE A 82 -11.69 11.16 8.26
C ILE A 82 -11.29 11.24 6.78
N PHE A 83 -10.99 12.45 6.30
CA PHE A 83 -10.55 12.63 4.91
C PHE A 83 -9.11 12.17 4.67
N ALA A 84 -8.23 12.24 5.68
CA ALA A 84 -6.90 11.65 5.63
C ALA A 84 -6.98 10.12 5.44
N GLU A 85 -7.80 9.44 6.25
CA GLU A 85 -8.07 8.01 6.12
C GLU A 85 -8.57 7.65 4.71
N ARG A 86 -9.60 8.35 4.23
CA ARG A 86 -10.13 8.14 2.87
C ARG A 86 -9.09 8.36 1.78
N ALA A 87 -8.17 9.30 1.96
CA ALA A 87 -7.09 9.54 0.99
C ALA A 87 -6.10 8.36 0.95
N GLY A 88 -5.75 7.78 2.10
CA GLY A 88 -4.88 6.61 2.20
C GLY A 88 -5.48 5.36 1.55
N PHE A 89 -6.72 5.02 1.90
CA PHE A 89 -7.45 3.90 1.28
C PHE A 89 -7.63 4.10 -0.22
N GLY A 90 -8.03 5.30 -0.65
CA GLY A 90 -8.20 5.62 -2.06
C GLY A 90 -6.90 5.55 -2.86
N ALA A 91 -5.75 5.90 -2.26
CA ALA A 91 -4.45 5.78 -2.90
C ALA A 91 -4.07 4.31 -3.12
N PHE A 92 -4.27 3.47 -2.11
CA PHE A 92 -4.03 2.03 -2.22
C PHE A 92 -4.96 1.37 -3.24
N GLY A 93 -6.26 1.72 -3.25
CA GLY A 93 -7.22 1.23 -4.25
C GLY A 93 -6.75 1.55 -5.67
N ARG A 94 -6.33 2.81 -5.94
CA ARG A 94 -5.77 3.21 -7.24
C ARG A 94 -4.50 2.46 -7.61
N TYR A 95 -3.64 2.16 -6.62
CA TYR A 95 -2.46 1.33 -6.84
C TYR A 95 -2.84 -0.09 -7.28
N MET A 96 -3.77 -0.73 -6.57
CA MET A 96 -4.20 -2.10 -6.87
C MET A 96 -4.87 -2.20 -8.24
N GLN A 97 -5.74 -1.24 -8.58
CA GLN A 97 -6.36 -1.18 -9.92
C GLN A 97 -5.31 -1.02 -11.02
N ARG A 98 -4.34 -0.13 -10.82
CA ARG A 98 -3.26 0.09 -11.77
C ARG A 98 -2.39 -1.15 -11.92
N PHE A 99 -2.03 -1.80 -10.80
CA PHE A 99 -1.28 -3.05 -10.81
C PHE A 99 -2.03 -4.14 -11.57
N ALA A 100 -3.31 -4.33 -11.29
CA ALA A 100 -4.16 -5.34 -11.95
C ALA A 100 -4.24 -5.07 -13.46
N ARG A 101 -4.54 -3.83 -13.87
CA ARG A 101 -4.66 -3.45 -15.27
C ARG A 101 -3.38 -3.69 -16.06
N ASP A 102 -2.25 -3.26 -15.52
CA ASP A 102 -0.99 -3.24 -16.25
C ASP A 102 -0.30 -4.63 -16.27
N ASN A 103 -0.60 -5.52 -15.29
CA ASN A 103 0.05 -6.84 -15.18
C ASN A 103 -0.85 -8.02 -15.59
N ARG A 104 -2.12 -7.83 -15.90
CA ARG A 104 -3.10 -8.89 -16.20
C ARG A 104 -2.67 -9.88 -17.30
N HIS A 105 -1.79 -9.47 -18.20
CA HIS A 105 -1.31 -10.31 -19.30
C HIS A 105 0.02 -11.03 -19.02
N GLU A 106 0.65 -10.76 -17.86
CA GLU A 106 1.94 -11.34 -17.48
C GLU A 106 1.76 -12.70 -16.78
N THR A 107 1.04 -13.60 -17.43
CA THR A 107 0.67 -14.90 -16.85
C THR A 107 1.88 -15.80 -16.55
N LYS A 108 3.04 -15.55 -17.17
CA LYS A 108 4.31 -16.22 -16.86
C LYS A 108 4.70 -16.04 -15.38
N LEU A 109 4.37 -14.90 -14.77
CA LEU A 109 4.68 -14.59 -13.36
C LEU A 109 3.95 -15.51 -12.37
N LEU A 110 2.84 -16.12 -12.76
CA LEU A 110 2.05 -16.99 -11.88
C LEU A 110 2.88 -18.14 -11.29
N HIS A 111 3.82 -18.67 -12.08
CA HIS A 111 4.68 -19.80 -11.68
C HIS A 111 6.07 -19.39 -11.20
N GLU A 112 6.32 -18.08 -11.04
CA GLU A 112 7.58 -17.50 -10.58
C GLU A 112 7.60 -17.35 -9.06
N LYS A 113 7.96 -18.43 -8.32
CA LYS A 113 7.99 -18.40 -6.85
C LYS A 113 8.89 -17.31 -6.29
N GLY A 114 10.09 -17.14 -6.86
CA GLY A 114 11.05 -16.13 -6.37
C GLY A 114 10.52 -14.70 -6.52
N THR A 115 9.97 -14.36 -7.69
CA THR A 115 9.36 -13.04 -7.94
C THR A 115 8.13 -12.84 -7.05
N ARG A 116 7.31 -13.88 -6.87
CA ARG A 116 6.14 -13.84 -6.00
C ARG A 116 6.50 -13.54 -4.55
N GLU A 117 7.53 -14.19 -3.99
CA GLU A 117 7.98 -13.97 -2.60
C GLU A 117 8.43 -12.52 -2.36
N VAL A 118 8.91 -11.82 -3.39
CA VAL A 118 9.31 -10.42 -3.32
C VAL A 118 8.13 -9.47 -3.50
N VAL A 119 7.22 -9.74 -4.44
CA VAL A 119 6.12 -8.84 -4.84
C VAL A 119 4.90 -8.99 -3.93
N GLU A 120 4.54 -10.21 -3.51
CA GLU A 120 3.32 -10.48 -2.72
C GLU A 120 3.24 -9.63 -1.44
N PRO A 121 4.32 -9.39 -0.66
CA PRO A 121 4.27 -8.49 0.49
C PRO A 121 3.87 -7.05 0.16
N PHE A 122 4.27 -6.53 -1.02
CA PHE A 122 3.86 -5.20 -1.47
C PHE A 122 2.38 -5.14 -1.82
N LEU A 123 1.81 -6.20 -2.36
CA LEU A 123 0.38 -6.27 -2.68
C LEU A 123 -0.49 -6.45 -1.42
N THR A 124 -0.01 -7.18 -0.42
CA THR A 124 -0.81 -7.56 0.76
C THR A 124 -0.76 -6.57 1.91
N GLY A 125 0.25 -5.70 2.00
CA GLY A 125 0.33 -4.80 3.13
C GLY A 125 1.38 -3.70 3.06
N GLU A 126 2.55 -3.96 2.50
CA GLU A 126 3.65 -2.98 2.54
C GLU A 126 3.27 -1.68 1.81
N THR A 127 2.71 -1.76 0.60
CA THR A 127 2.29 -0.58 -0.15
C THR A 127 1.13 0.17 0.53
N PHE A 128 0.20 -0.56 1.16
CA PHE A 128 -0.85 0.04 1.98
C PHE A 128 -0.25 0.90 3.09
N HIS A 129 0.68 0.34 3.86
CA HIS A 129 1.37 1.07 4.93
C HIS A 129 2.18 2.27 4.42
N ILE A 130 2.79 2.16 3.23
CA ILE A 130 3.52 3.28 2.62
C ILE A 130 2.58 4.43 2.29
N PHE A 131 1.41 4.17 1.69
CA PHE A 131 0.44 5.23 1.40
C PHE A 131 -0.16 5.85 2.66
N PHE A 132 -0.48 5.02 3.65
CA PHE A 132 -0.94 5.51 4.94
C PHE A 132 0.09 6.42 5.59
N GLN A 133 1.31 5.96 5.71
CA GLN A 133 2.38 6.74 6.29
C GLN A 133 2.61 8.04 5.51
N LEU A 134 2.57 8.00 4.16
CA LEU A 134 2.69 9.20 3.33
C LEU A 134 1.59 10.22 3.62
N VAL A 135 0.34 9.77 3.76
CA VAL A 135 -0.79 10.66 4.09
C VAL A 135 -0.64 11.24 5.50
N TYR A 136 -0.27 10.42 6.48
CA TYR A 136 -0.06 10.84 7.86
C TYR A 136 1.05 11.89 8.00
N GLU A 137 2.19 11.65 7.37
CA GLU A 137 3.30 12.63 7.39
C GLU A 137 2.89 13.93 6.69
N LEU A 138 2.18 13.85 5.56
CA LEU A 138 1.68 15.04 4.87
C LEU A 138 0.63 15.79 5.71
N GLU A 139 -0.27 15.10 6.37
CA GLU A 139 -1.28 15.70 7.27
C GLU A 139 -0.60 16.40 8.43
N ALA A 140 0.29 15.71 9.15
CA ALA A 140 1.02 16.26 10.28
C ALA A 140 1.88 17.47 9.91
N ASP A 141 2.66 17.36 8.84
CA ASP A 141 3.55 18.44 8.39
C ASP A 141 2.75 19.66 7.89
N LEU A 142 1.67 19.46 7.12
CA LEU A 142 0.81 20.54 6.65
C LEU A 142 0.08 21.24 7.81
N LYS A 143 -0.41 20.49 8.77
CA LYS A 143 -1.04 21.01 9.98
C LYS A 143 -0.07 21.91 10.75
N LEU A 144 1.13 21.40 11.06
CA LEU A 144 2.16 22.16 11.75
C LEU A 144 2.59 23.38 10.96
N PHE A 145 2.73 23.27 9.65
CA PHE A 145 3.10 24.37 8.77
C PHE A 145 2.05 25.50 8.80
N PHE A 146 0.76 25.18 8.60
CA PHE A 146 -0.28 26.20 8.66
C PHE A 146 -0.43 26.78 10.07
N HIS A 147 -0.37 25.93 11.10
CA HIS A 147 -0.43 26.36 12.49
C HIS A 147 0.69 27.36 12.81
N LEU A 148 1.93 27.05 12.46
CA LEU A 148 3.07 27.94 12.73
C LEU A 148 2.96 29.24 11.96
N ILE A 149 2.73 29.22 10.65
CA ILE A 149 2.66 30.44 9.84
C ILE A 149 1.58 31.38 10.34
N LEU A 150 0.37 30.89 10.60
CA LEU A 150 -0.74 31.72 11.01
C LEU A 150 -0.54 32.30 12.43
N ASN A 151 -0.05 31.47 13.37
CA ASN A 151 0.24 31.97 14.73
C ASN A 151 1.44 32.96 14.77
N ILE A 152 2.50 32.70 13.98
CA ILE A 152 3.62 33.62 13.86
C ILE A 152 3.13 34.97 13.31
N ALA A 153 2.23 34.97 12.33
CA ALA A 153 1.66 36.21 11.79
C ALA A 153 0.86 36.99 12.85
N VAL A 154 -0.01 36.27 13.61
CA VAL A 154 -0.80 36.88 14.69
C VAL A 154 0.11 37.46 15.76
N ILE A 155 1.09 36.72 16.26
CA ILE A 155 2.00 37.21 17.33
C ILE A 155 2.85 38.38 16.83
N GLY A 156 3.29 38.32 15.57
CA GLY A 156 4.07 39.37 14.95
C GLY A 156 3.31 40.68 14.76
N SER A 157 1.99 40.62 14.45
CA SER A 157 1.14 41.79 14.27
C SER A 157 0.66 42.41 15.60
N GLU A 158 0.37 41.54 16.59
CA GLU A 158 -0.24 42.02 17.85
C GLU A 158 0.77 42.39 18.95
N ILE A 159 1.98 41.82 18.93
CA ILE A 159 2.97 42.00 19.99
C ILE A 159 4.22 42.71 19.44
N ASP A 160 5.01 42.01 18.61
CA ASP A 160 6.27 42.58 18.09
C ASP A 160 6.77 41.81 16.86
N THR A 161 7.25 42.56 15.85
CA THR A 161 7.80 42.01 14.61
C THR A 161 9.11 41.22 14.79
N SER A 162 9.76 41.30 15.96
CA SER A 162 10.93 40.48 16.27
C SER A 162 10.61 38.99 16.35
N PHE A 163 9.35 38.60 16.67
CA PHE A 163 8.93 37.18 16.73
C PHE A 163 8.99 36.49 15.36
N PRO A 164 8.37 36.98 14.28
CA PRO A 164 8.52 36.42 12.94
C PRO A 164 9.98 36.27 12.51
N VAL A 165 10.83 37.27 12.79
CA VAL A 165 12.26 37.21 12.48
C VAL A 165 12.95 36.08 13.26
N ALA A 166 12.65 35.94 14.56
CA ALA A 166 13.19 34.87 15.40
C ALA A 166 12.79 33.47 14.89
N TYR A 167 11.52 33.26 14.54
CA TYR A 167 11.04 32.01 13.94
C TYR A 167 11.72 31.74 12.59
N GLY A 168 11.94 32.73 11.77
CA GLY A 168 12.72 32.61 10.53
C GLY A 168 14.15 32.10 10.78
N ILE A 169 14.84 32.64 11.78
CA ILE A 169 16.18 32.18 12.19
C ILE A 169 16.12 30.74 12.70
N ILE A 170 15.14 30.41 13.56
CA ILE A 170 14.91 29.06 14.06
C ILE A 170 14.79 28.09 12.90
N PHE A 171 13.91 28.36 11.93
CA PHE A 171 13.71 27.46 10.78
C PHE A 171 14.98 27.20 9.99
N VAL A 172 15.76 28.28 9.69
CA VAL A 172 17.02 28.16 8.93
C VAL A 172 18.02 27.26 9.69
N VAL A 173 18.17 27.45 10.99
CA VAL A 173 19.13 26.69 11.81
C VAL A 173 18.63 25.24 11.96
N LEU A 174 17.33 25.01 12.20
CA LEU A 174 16.77 23.67 12.33
C LEU A 174 16.93 22.87 11.05
N ILE A 175 16.65 23.45 9.89
CA ILE A 175 16.91 22.81 8.59
C ILE A 175 18.39 22.45 8.46
N GLY A 176 19.30 23.34 8.82
CA GLY A 176 20.74 23.07 8.82
C GLY A 176 21.13 21.88 9.71
N LEU A 177 20.61 21.84 10.95
CA LEU A 177 20.83 20.72 11.89
C LEU A 177 20.29 19.39 11.33
N GLN A 178 19.10 19.40 10.75
CA GLN A 178 18.51 18.20 10.13
C GLN A 178 19.32 17.73 8.92
N MET A 179 19.82 18.64 8.09
CA MET A 179 20.69 18.28 6.97
C MET A 179 22.00 17.63 7.43
N LEU A 180 22.61 18.13 8.52
CA LEU A 180 23.78 17.53 9.14
C LEU A 180 23.49 16.12 9.72
N ALA A 181 22.34 15.98 10.36
CA ALA A 181 21.90 14.74 11.00
C ALA A 181 21.39 13.68 10.03
N ARG A 182 21.06 14.03 8.77
CA ARG A 182 20.43 13.16 7.78
C ARG A 182 21.14 11.81 7.60
N LYS A 183 22.48 11.83 7.45
CA LYS A 183 23.24 10.59 7.21
C LYS A 183 23.25 9.62 8.41
N PRO A 184 23.55 10.07 9.65
CA PRO A 184 23.51 9.18 10.82
C PRO A 184 22.10 8.66 11.11
N VAL A 185 21.06 9.50 10.99
CA VAL A 185 19.66 9.09 11.18
C VAL A 185 19.25 8.05 10.14
N ALA A 186 19.52 8.29 8.85
CA ALA A 186 19.19 7.35 7.78
C ALA A 186 19.91 5.98 7.96
N ARG A 187 21.18 5.96 8.39
CA ARG A 187 21.90 4.72 8.66
C ARG A 187 21.30 3.94 9.83
N ALA A 188 20.95 4.64 10.91
CA ALA A 188 20.35 4.02 12.09
C ALA A 188 18.96 3.43 11.76
N ASN A 189 18.14 4.14 10.99
CA ASN A 189 16.84 3.68 10.53
C ASN A 189 16.95 2.46 9.61
N LEU A 190 17.89 2.43 8.67
CA LEU A 190 18.11 1.30 7.78
C LEU A 190 18.56 0.04 8.55
N GLU A 191 19.44 0.20 9.53
CA GLU A 191 19.88 -0.89 10.43
C GLU A 191 18.67 -1.44 11.21
N ASN A 192 17.87 -0.53 11.78
CA ASN A 192 16.65 -0.89 12.50
C ASN A 192 15.68 -1.68 11.61
N GLN A 193 15.39 -1.20 10.43
CA GLN A 193 14.49 -1.87 9.47
C GLN A 193 15.00 -3.28 9.13
N ARG A 194 16.30 -3.46 8.87
CA ARG A 194 16.90 -4.77 8.59
C ARG A 194 16.75 -5.75 9.75
N MET A 195 16.97 -5.29 10.99
CA MET A 195 16.83 -6.15 12.16
C MET A 195 15.37 -6.49 12.46
N THR A 196 14.47 -5.53 12.31
CA THR A 196 13.02 -5.76 12.45
C THR A 196 12.52 -6.77 11.41
N ASN A 197 12.91 -6.63 10.14
CA ASN A 197 12.52 -7.58 9.10
C ASN A 197 13.01 -9.01 9.39
N ARG A 198 14.23 -9.16 9.92
CA ARG A 198 14.75 -10.49 10.35
C ARG A 198 13.95 -11.08 11.50
N MET A 199 13.53 -10.27 12.46
CA MET A 199 12.66 -10.70 13.56
C MET A 199 11.28 -11.11 13.06
N THR A 200 10.68 -10.31 12.19
CA THR A 200 9.37 -10.60 11.59
C THR A 200 9.39 -11.88 10.75
N ALA A 201 10.44 -12.08 9.94
CA ALA A 201 10.62 -13.32 9.17
C ALA A 201 10.66 -14.58 10.06
N GLN A 202 11.28 -14.48 11.25
CA GLN A 202 11.20 -15.57 12.23
C GLN A 202 9.80 -15.73 12.80
N GLY A 203 9.06 -14.64 12.98
CA GLY A 203 7.67 -14.65 13.44
C GLY A 203 6.73 -15.43 12.53
N TYR A 204 6.89 -15.34 11.22
CA TYR A 204 6.07 -16.07 10.25
C TYR A 204 6.13 -17.60 10.40
N THR A 205 7.23 -18.13 10.93
CA THR A 205 7.36 -19.57 11.19
C THR A 205 6.80 -19.99 12.57
N ALA A 206 6.19 -19.07 13.32
CA ALA A 206 5.64 -19.35 14.64
C ALA A 206 4.54 -20.40 14.58
N TRP A 207 3.61 -20.26 13.63
CA TRP A 207 2.48 -21.16 13.48
C TRP A 207 2.91 -22.64 13.44
N ASP A 208 3.81 -22.96 12.53
CA ASP A 208 4.24 -24.35 12.34
C ASP A 208 5.01 -24.88 13.56
N ASN A 209 5.89 -24.07 14.14
CA ASN A 209 6.72 -24.49 15.27
C ASN A 209 5.95 -24.59 16.60
N VAL A 210 4.89 -23.78 16.77
CA VAL A 210 4.04 -23.82 17.97
C VAL A 210 3.01 -24.95 17.86
N PHE A 211 2.25 -24.98 16.76
CA PHE A 211 1.13 -25.92 16.62
C PHE A 211 1.55 -27.34 16.23
N ALA A 212 2.79 -27.54 15.76
CA ALA A 212 3.37 -28.89 15.65
C ALA A 212 3.52 -29.59 17.02
N GLY A 213 3.53 -28.84 18.13
CA GLY A 213 3.57 -29.35 19.50
C GLY A 213 4.90 -29.98 19.91
N ASN A 214 5.92 -29.96 19.06
CA ASN A 214 7.23 -30.57 19.32
C ASN A 214 8.08 -29.71 20.24
N ARG A 215 8.34 -30.14 21.46
CA ARG A 215 9.15 -29.39 22.46
C ARG A 215 10.54 -29.01 21.94
N TYR A 216 11.17 -29.87 21.15
CA TYR A 216 12.48 -29.61 20.57
C TYR A 216 12.46 -28.45 19.59
N ASN A 217 11.55 -28.47 18.61
CA ASN A 217 11.40 -27.42 17.60
C ASN A 217 10.99 -26.09 18.23
N LEU A 218 10.02 -26.12 19.16
CA LEU A 218 9.57 -24.94 19.88
C LEU A 218 10.71 -24.25 20.67
N ARG A 219 11.54 -25.06 21.36
CA ARG A 219 12.72 -24.53 22.11
C ARG A 219 13.72 -23.84 21.18
N LEU A 220 14.04 -24.45 20.03
CA LEU A 220 14.98 -23.89 19.05
C LEU A 220 14.40 -22.62 18.43
N TRP A 221 13.12 -22.64 18.06
CA TRP A 221 12.44 -21.47 17.50
C TRP A 221 12.43 -20.30 18.49
N LEU A 222 12.04 -20.53 19.75
CA LEU A 222 12.04 -19.51 20.80
C LEU A 222 13.43 -18.94 21.06
N ALA A 223 14.47 -19.78 21.09
CA ALA A 223 15.85 -19.33 21.25
C ALA A 223 16.27 -18.41 20.10
N GLY A 224 15.99 -18.80 18.87
CA GLY A 224 16.26 -18.00 17.68
C GLY A 224 15.46 -16.68 17.65
N PHE A 225 14.18 -16.72 17.99
CA PHE A 225 13.32 -15.54 18.08
C PHE A 225 13.84 -14.55 19.13
N LYS A 226 14.20 -15.04 20.33
CA LYS A 226 14.70 -14.20 21.41
C LYS A 226 15.99 -13.44 21.03
N VAL A 227 16.88 -14.06 20.27
CA VAL A 227 18.11 -13.40 19.76
C VAL A 227 17.72 -12.28 18.80
N ARG A 228 16.89 -12.56 17.81
CA ARG A 228 16.47 -11.58 16.79
C ARG A 228 15.66 -10.43 17.38
N LEU A 229 14.79 -10.72 18.34
CA LEU A 229 14.06 -9.70 19.10
C LEU A 229 15.00 -8.74 19.84
N ARG A 230 16.04 -9.28 20.48
CA ARG A 230 17.06 -8.46 21.18
C ARG A 230 17.84 -7.58 20.21
N ASP A 231 18.23 -8.13 19.05
CA ASP A 231 18.96 -7.38 18.03
C ASP A 231 18.11 -6.28 17.41
N ALA A 232 16.84 -6.56 17.13
CA ALA A 232 15.86 -5.57 16.67
C ALA A 232 15.66 -4.45 17.71
N LEU A 233 15.48 -4.80 18.99
CA LEU A 233 15.35 -3.83 20.08
C LEU A 233 16.58 -2.92 20.20
N ARG A 234 17.80 -3.48 20.11
CA ARG A 234 19.03 -2.69 20.17
C ARG A 234 19.13 -1.71 19.00
N ALA A 235 18.81 -2.16 17.79
CA ALA A 235 18.79 -1.32 16.61
C ALA A 235 17.73 -0.20 16.71
N GLN A 236 16.54 -0.52 17.22
CA GLN A 236 15.47 0.44 17.48
C GLN A 236 15.88 1.51 18.49
N ILE A 237 16.46 1.09 19.64
CA ILE A 237 16.95 2.04 20.67
C ILE A 237 18.03 2.96 20.08
N LYS A 238 18.96 2.44 19.26
CA LYS A 238 19.98 3.24 18.59
C LYS A 238 19.36 4.27 17.63
N ALA A 239 18.37 3.87 16.84
CA ALA A 239 17.67 4.75 15.91
C ALA A 239 16.92 5.88 16.66
N ILE A 240 16.15 5.51 17.71
CA ILE A 240 15.44 6.47 18.56
C ILE A 240 16.45 7.43 19.21
N ARG A 241 17.51 6.94 19.84
CA ARG A 241 18.51 7.79 20.49
C ARG A 241 19.10 8.79 19.52
N THR A 242 19.46 8.37 18.31
CA THR A 242 20.04 9.25 17.29
C THR A 242 19.05 10.35 16.90
N ARG A 243 17.77 10.01 16.66
CA ARG A 243 16.70 10.95 16.31
C ARG A 243 16.41 11.93 17.45
N GLU A 244 16.18 11.39 18.65
CA GLU A 244 15.81 12.21 19.82
C GLU A 244 16.92 13.15 20.26
N THR A 245 18.19 12.78 20.09
CA THR A 245 19.30 13.71 20.36
C THR A 245 19.23 14.93 19.45
N VAL A 246 18.99 14.75 18.15
CA VAL A 246 18.85 15.87 17.21
C VAL A 246 17.62 16.72 17.54
N SER A 247 16.49 16.08 17.83
CA SER A 247 15.24 16.76 18.19
C SER A 247 15.40 17.58 19.47
N THR A 248 16.03 17.03 20.50
CA THR A 248 16.27 17.71 21.77
C THR A 248 17.17 18.93 21.59
N VAL A 249 18.30 18.80 20.86
CA VAL A 249 19.19 19.95 20.58
C VAL A 249 18.46 21.03 19.81
N SER A 250 17.66 20.64 18.82
CA SER A 250 16.83 21.55 18.01
C SER A 250 15.79 22.29 18.87
N GLY A 251 15.08 21.57 19.74
CA GLY A 251 14.06 22.14 20.61
C GLY A 251 14.64 23.12 21.64
N ILE A 252 15.77 22.76 22.28
CA ILE A 252 16.47 23.64 23.22
C ILE A 252 16.96 24.92 22.51
N PHE A 253 17.51 24.79 21.30
CA PHE A 253 17.94 25.96 20.51
C PHE A 253 16.75 26.89 20.22
N ALA A 254 15.65 26.35 19.71
CA ALA A 254 14.44 27.13 19.41
C ALA A 254 13.90 27.83 20.65
N LEU A 255 13.84 27.15 21.79
CA LEU A 255 13.39 27.70 23.05
C LEU A 255 14.28 28.87 23.53
N ILE A 256 15.62 28.72 23.43
CA ILE A 256 16.58 29.80 23.80
C ILE A 256 16.38 31.03 22.93
N VAL A 257 16.22 30.86 21.60
CA VAL A 257 16.02 32.02 20.70
C VAL A 257 14.74 32.78 21.03
N ILE A 258 13.62 32.07 21.23
CA ILE A 258 12.34 32.74 21.60
C ILE A 258 12.44 33.38 22.97
N PHE A 259 13.07 32.74 23.94
CA PHE A 259 13.27 33.32 25.28
C PHE A 259 14.08 34.63 25.21
N ILE A 260 15.16 34.66 24.41
CA ILE A 260 15.95 35.90 24.19
C ILE A 260 15.09 37.03 23.61
N VAL A 261 14.23 36.73 22.62
CA VAL A 261 13.33 37.73 22.04
C VAL A 261 12.27 38.16 23.04
N MET A 262 11.69 37.30 23.82
CA MET A 262 10.73 37.64 24.86
C MET A 262 11.36 38.59 25.92
N VAL A 263 12.56 38.25 26.38
CA VAL A 263 13.31 39.12 27.32
C VAL A 263 13.63 40.50 26.69
N LYS A 264 14.09 40.53 25.43
CA LYS A 264 14.34 41.77 24.71
C LYS A 264 13.07 42.64 24.66
N VAL A 265 11.94 42.10 24.18
CA VAL A 265 10.66 42.81 24.06
C VAL A 265 10.16 43.27 25.42
N SER A 266 10.28 42.43 26.47
CA SER A 266 9.93 42.82 27.86
C SER A 266 10.76 44.00 28.38
N ILE A 267 12.08 44.00 28.14
CA ILE A 267 12.95 45.10 28.56
C ILE A 267 12.63 46.40 27.80
N GLN A 268 12.40 46.31 26.48
CA GLN A 268 12.07 47.46 25.66
C GLN A 268 10.73 48.11 26.04
N ASN A 269 9.79 47.32 26.59
CA ASN A 269 8.45 47.76 26.98
C ASN A 269 8.25 47.66 28.51
N ALA A 270 9.29 47.82 29.34
CA ALA A 270 9.22 47.63 30.80
C ALA A 270 8.24 48.59 31.49
N GLY A 271 7.88 49.74 30.89
CA GLY A 271 6.89 50.69 31.39
C GLY A 271 5.47 50.48 30.84
N ASP A 272 5.28 49.55 29.92
CA ASP A 272 4.01 49.27 29.27
C ASP A 272 3.39 47.95 29.80
N THR A 273 2.44 48.13 30.73
CA THR A 273 1.76 47.01 31.40
C THR A 273 0.97 46.14 30.40
N GLU A 274 0.41 46.77 29.36
CA GLU A 274 -0.36 46.08 28.32
C GLU A 274 0.52 45.06 27.58
N VAL A 275 1.68 45.47 27.08
CA VAL A 275 2.61 44.58 26.39
C VAL A 275 3.14 43.45 27.30
N LEU A 276 3.41 43.76 28.57
CA LEU A 276 3.89 42.76 29.54
C LEU A 276 2.85 41.70 29.85
N VAL A 277 1.58 42.08 29.96
CA VAL A 277 0.46 41.14 30.18
C VAL A 277 0.25 40.29 28.91
N MET A 278 0.25 40.87 27.71
CA MET A 278 0.17 40.14 26.45
C MET A 278 1.30 39.11 26.31
N LEU A 279 2.55 39.47 26.66
CA LEU A 279 3.68 38.51 26.65
C LEU A 279 3.47 37.36 27.61
N ALA A 280 2.96 37.65 28.81
CA ALA A 280 2.68 36.61 29.82
C ALA A 280 1.57 35.64 29.36
N THR A 281 0.51 36.18 28.75
CA THR A 281 -0.62 35.35 28.25
C THR A 281 -0.25 34.48 27.08
N VAL A 282 0.70 34.91 26.22
CA VAL A 282 1.11 34.13 25.03
C VAL A 282 2.27 33.15 25.32
N LEU A 283 2.90 33.23 26.49
CA LEU A 283 4.03 32.37 26.86
C LEU A 283 3.78 30.87 26.64
N PRO A 284 2.64 30.27 27.09
CA PRO A 284 2.37 28.87 26.84
C PRO A 284 2.34 28.53 25.34
N ARG A 285 1.74 29.39 24.53
CA ARG A 285 1.68 29.25 23.09
C ARG A 285 3.07 29.33 22.44
N GLN A 286 3.95 30.19 22.91
CA GLN A 286 5.33 30.27 22.43
C GLN A 286 6.10 28.97 22.70
N ILE A 287 5.92 28.35 23.87
CA ILE A 287 6.55 27.08 24.21
C ILE A 287 6.03 25.97 23.29
N GLU A 288 4.71 25.92 23.02
CA GLU A 288 4.10 24.97 22.11
C GLU A 288 4.64 25.14 20.68
N MET A 289 4.68 26.37 20.16
CA MET A 289 5.16 26.66 18.83
C MET A 289 6.64 26.31 18.63
N THR A 290 7.50 26.47 19.66
CA THR A 290 8.89 26.00 19.58
C THR A 290 8.98 24.49 19.45
N LYS A 291 8.09 23.75 20.12
CA LYS A 291 7.94 22.30 19.96
C LYS A 291 7.50 21.95 18.52
N ASP A 292 6.53 22.66 17.99
CA ASP A 292 6.03 22.47 16.64
C ASP A 292 7.10 22.72 15.57
N CYS A 293 7.95 23.75 15.76
CA CYS A 293 9.07 24.02 14.86
C CYS A 293 10.04 22.84 14.74
N TYR A 294 10.46 22.24 15.86
CA TYR A 294 11.38 21.11 15.77
C TYR A 294 10.70 19.85 15.26
N THR A 295 9.42 19.66 15.56
CA THR A 295 8.63 18.52 15.05
C THR A 295 8.49 18.59 13.53
N LEU A 296 8.15 19.77 12.99
CA LEU A 296 8.09 20.00 11.55
C LEU A 296 9.45 19.80 10.89
N ALA A 297 10.53 20.28 11.51
CA ALA A 297 11.87 20.07 10.98
C ALA A 297 12.28 18.58 11.00
N ALA A 298 11.87 17.82 12.01
CA ALA A 298 12.11 16.37 12.09
C ALA A 298 11.26 15.58 11.08
N GLY A 299 10.02 16.00 10.83
CA GLY A 299 9.08 15.39 9.86
C GLY A 299 9.69 15.27 8.45
N TRP A 300 10.56 16.21 8.08
CA TRP A 300 11.33 16.12 6.83
C TRP A 300 12.12 14.79 6.69
N ASN A 301 12.73 14.31 7.77
CA ASN A 301 13.45 13.03 7.72
C ASN A 301 12.51 11.83 7.61
N ASP A 302 11.34 11.90 8.25
CA ASP A 302 10.32 10.85 8.16
C ASP A 302 9.73 10.84 6.74
N MET A 303 9.47 11.99 6.15
CA MET A 303 9.06 12.10 4.74
C MET A 303 10.11 11.54 3.77
N VAL A 304 11.41 11.78 3.99
CA VAL A 304 12.49 11.19 3.20
C VAL A 304 12.52 9.66 3.33
N ALA A 305 12.25 9.12 4.51
CA ALA A 305 12.17 7.68 4.73
C ALA A 305 10.96 7.07 3.99
N VAL A 306 9.79 7.69 4.05
CA VAL A 306 8.60 7.27 3.29
C VAL A 306 8.87 7.34 1.79
N TRP A 307 9.52 8.41 1.33
CA TRP A 307 9.91 8.55 -0.09
C TRP A 307 10.87 7.46 -0.56
N ALA A 308 11.77 7.00 0.30
CA ALA A 308 12.65 5.88 -0.01
C ALA A 308 11.87 4.55 -0.13
N ARG A 309 10.93 4.29 0.82
CA ARG A 309 10.06 3.10 0.78
C ARG A 309 9.13 3.09 -0.42
N LEU A 310 8.64 4.26 -0.86
CA LEU A 310 7.85 4.39 -2.08
C LEU A 310 8.62 3.88 -3.31
N GLY A 311 9.96 3.99 -3.31
CA GLY A 311 10.81 3.39 -4.34
C GLY A 311 10.64 1.88 -4.43
N GLY A 312 10.57 1.18 -3.30
CA GLY A 312 10.31 -0.26 -3.29
C GLY A 312 8.96 -0.64 -3.89
N ALA A 313 7.90 0.15 -3.63
CA ALA A 313 6.60 -0.07 -4.26
C ALA A 313 6.62 0.19 -5.78
N VAL A 314 7.42 1.17 -6.24
CA VAL A 314 7.63 1.42 -7.69
C VAL A 314 8.39 0.27 -8.35
N ASP A 315 9.46 -0.20 -7.72
CA ASP A 315 10.31 -1.27 -8.27
C ASP A 315 9.53 -2.60 -8.41
N ASN A 316 8.53 -2.81 -7.56
CA ASN A 316 7.68 -4.01 -7.58
C ASN A 316 6.34 -3.82 -8.32
N MET A 317 6.10 -2.65 -8.92
CA MET A 317 4.87 -2.38 -9.67
C MET A 317 4.81 -3.17 -10.99
N TYR A 318 5.94 -3.39 -11.62
CA TYR A 318 6.07 -4.06 -12.92
C TYR A 318 7.10 -5.18 -12.83
N PRO A 319 6.77 -6.30 -12.16
CA PRO A 319 7.71 -7.42 -12.06
C PRO A 319 7.95 -8.04 -13.43
N ASP A 320 9.20 -8.36 -13.73
CA ASP A 320 9.58 -9.03 -14.96
C ASP A 320 9.65 -10.55 -14.75
N PRO A 321 9.11 -11.35 -15.67
CA PRO A 321 9.34 -12.79 -15.63
C PRO A 321 10.82 -13.09 -15.90
N ASP A 322 11.30 -14.20 -15.32
CA ASP A 322 12.66 -14.68 -15.57
C ASP A 322 12.93 -14.81 -17.07
N ALA A 323 14.04 -14.25 -17.54
CA ALA A 323 14.47 -14.35 -18.94
C ALA A 323 14.62 -15.81 -19.40
N ALA A 324 14.91 -16.73 -18.49
CA ALA A 324 15.01 -18.15 -18.75
C ALA A 324 13.66 -18.91 -18.64
N TYR A 325 12.52 -18.20 -18.49
CA TYR A 325 11.22 -18.84 -18.29
C TYR A 325 10.90 -19.87 -19.39
N ASP A 326 11.07 -19.50 -20.64
CA ASP A 326 10.74 -20.36 -21.78
C ASP A 326 11.70 -21.56 -21.90
N ALA A 327 12.94 -21.45 -21.39
CA ALA A 327 13.89 -22.57 -21.32
C ALA A 327 13.49 -23.69 -20.34
N ARG A 328 12.52 -23.42 -19.46
CA ARG A 328 11.93 -24.42 -18.54
C ARG A 328 11.01 -25.39 -19.27
N ILE A 329 10.57 -25.09 -20.50
CA ILE A 329 9.71 -25.94 -21.32
C ILE A 329 10.59 -26.91 -22.10
N LYS A 330 10.53 -28.19 -21.74
CA LYS A 330 11.27 -29.28 -22.40
C LYS A 330 10.43 -29.86 -23.51
N TYR A 331 10.41 -29.21 -24.66
CA TYR A 331 9.58 -29.60 -25.81
C TYR A 331 9.82 -31.07 -26.27
N ASP A 332 11.04 -31.54 -26.13
CA ASP A 332 11.43 -32.94 -26.42
C ASP A 332 10.71 -33.97 -25.55
N ARG A 333 10.17 -33.55 -24.41
CA ARG A 333 9.44 -34.40 -23.43
C ARG A 333 7.95 -34.12 -23.40
N LEU A 334 7.45 -33.28 -24.28
CA LEU A 334 6.04 -32.91 -24.38
C LEU A 334 5.41 -33.56 -25.61
N VAL A 335 4.24 -34.16 -25.41
CA VAL A 335 3.43 -34.73 -26.48
C VAL A 335 2.04 -34.10 -26.39
N LEU A 336 1.57 -33.50 -27.46
CA LEU A 336 0.23 -32.96 -27.61
C LEU A 336 -0.64 -34.01 -28.34
N ARG A 337 -1.69 -34.48 -27.70
CA ARG A 337 -2.63 -35.46 -28.31
C ARG A 337 -3.91 -34.75 -28.72
N GLU A 338 -4.26 -34.91 -30.00
CA GLU A 338 -5.52 -34.45 -30.58
C GLU A 338 -6.17 -35.65 -31.29
N ASP A 339 -7.39 -36.02 -30.94
CA ASP A 339 -8.15 -37.11 -31.58
C ASP A 339 -7.32 -38.41 -31.80
N GLU A 340 -6.64 -38.91 -30.78
CA GLU A 340 -5.74 -40.06 -30.81
C GLU A 340 -4.40 -39.84 -31.56
N GLN A 341 -4.23 -38.73 -32.29
CA GLN A 341 -2.96 -38.41 -32.95
C GLN A 341 -2.00 -37.71 -32.00
N ALA A 342 -0.83 -38.30 -31.82
CA ALA A 342 0.25 -37.65 -31.05
C ALA A 342 1.05 -36.71 -31.95
N LYS A 343 1.17 -35.47 -31.56
CA LYS A 343 1.98 -34.45 -32.26
C LYS A 343 3.06 -33.95 -31.33
N THR A 344 4.29 -33.97 -31.78
CA THR A 344 5.42 -33.32 -31.08
C THR A 344 5.54 -31.87 -31.53
N VAL A 345 5.86 -30.98 -30.60
CA VAL A 345 6.12 -29.55 -30.86
C VAL A 345 7.56 -29.23 -30.46
N GLY A 346 8.25 -28.46 -31.29
CA GLY A 346 9.64 -28.05 -31.04
C GLY A 346 9.78 -26.65 -30.42
N SER A 347 8.72 -25.87 -30.47
CA SER A 347 8.71 -24.49 -30.01
C SER A 347 7.33 -24.05 -29.54
N LEU A 348 7.27 -22.87 -28.88
CA LEU A 348 6.01 -22.23 -28.52
C LEU A 348 5.20 -21.84 -29.76
N ASP A 349 5.86 -21.44 -30.84
CA ASP A 349 5.22 -21.07 -32.09
C ASP A 349 4.55 -22.29 -32.77
N ASP A 350 5.14 -23.47 -32.67
CA ASP A 350 4.51 -24.69 -33.18
C ASP A 350 3.30 -25.10 -32.33
N ALA A 351 3.38 -24.92 -31.02
CA ALA A 351 2.23 -25.10 -30.13
C ALA A 351 1.10 -24.12 -30.47
N LEU A 352 1.41 -22.84 -30.71
CA LEU A 352 0.43 -21.82 -31.13
C LEU A 352 -0.21 -22.17 -32.49
N LYS A 353 0.54 -22.63 -33.48
CA LYS A 353 0.00 -23.09 -34.76
C LYS A 353 -1.01 -24.24 -34.56
N LEU A 354 -0.70 -25.18 -33.68
CA LEU A 354 -1.60 -26.28 -33.38
C LEU A 354 -2.88 -25.81 -32.67
N VAL A 355 -2.75 -24.86 -31.73
CA VAL A 355 -3.88 -24.27 -31.02
C VAL A 355 -4.83 -23.55 -31.98
N TYR A 356 -4.30 -22.75 -32.92
CA TYR A 356 -5.08 -22.02 -33.92
C TYR A 356 -5.53 -22.87 -35.11
N GLY A 357 -5.05 -24.10 -35.25
CA GLY A 357 -5.34 -24.98 -36.40
C GLY A 357 -6.82 -25.37 -36.53
N LYS A 358 -7.55 -25.44 -35.42
CA LYS A 358 -9.01 -25.69 -35.38
C LYS A 358 -9.68 -24.73 -34.43
N ARG A 359 -10.95 -24.41 -34.71
CA ARG A 359 -11.74 -23.50 -33.83
C ARG A 359 -12.27 -24.20 -32.56
N THR A 360 -12.52 -25.49 -32.63
CA THR A 360 -13.08 -26.31 -31.56
C THR A 360 -12.27 -27.58 -31.39
N GLY A 361 -12.56 -28.34 -30.33
CA GLY A 361 -11.91 -29.60 -30.07
C GLY A 361 -10.93 -29.55 -28.91
N ARG A 362 -10.33 -30.67 -28.60
CA ARG A 362 -9.59 -30.96 -27.39
C ARG A 362 -8.15 -31.34 -27.69
N ILE A 363 -7.19 -30.74 -27.04
CA ILE A 363 -5.77 -31.11 -27.08
C ILE A 363 -5.34 -31.45 -25.66
N ASN A 364 -4.88 -32.65 -25.45
CA ASN A 364 -4.32 -33.11 -24.19
C ASN A 364 -2.77 -32.96 -24.22
N VAL A 365 -2.20 -32.26 -23.26
CA VAL A 365 -0.76 -32.07 -23.09
C VAL A 365 -0.21 -33.11 -22.14
N ARG A 366 0.66 -34.00 -22.62
CA ARG A 366 1.30 -35.05 -21.85
C ARG A 366 2.80 -34.84 -21.73
N GLY A 367 3.35 -35.35 -20.65
CA GLY A 367 4.79 -35.27 -20.34
C GLY A 367 5.03 -35.63 -18.88
N GLY A 368 6.22 -36.04 -18.54
CA GLY A 368 6.62 -36.34 -17.17
C GLY A 368 6.59 -35.11 -16.25
N ASN A 369 6.67 -35.34 -14.93
CA ASN A 369 6.79 -34.24 -13.98
C ASN A 369 8.06 -33.42 -14.25
N GLY A 370 7.94 -32.09 -14.19
CA GLY A 370 9.05 -31.17 -14.52
C GLY A 370 9.36 -31.03 -16.00
N SER A 371 8.51 -31.52 -16.93
CA SER A 371 8.65 -31.27 -18.37
C SER A 371 8.21 -29.88 -18.83
N GLY A 372 7.59 -29.06 -17.94
CA GLY A 372 7.18 -27.70 -18.26
C GLY A 372 5.77 -27.57 -18.85
N LYS A 373 4.86 -28.52 -18.59
CA LYS A 373 3.46 -28.48 -19.07
C LYS A 373 2.73 -27.20 -18.66
N SER A 374 2.63 -26.93 -17.34
CA SER A 374 1.98 -25.72 -16.80
C SER A 374 2.69 -24.45 -17.26
N THR A 375 4.03 -24.48 -17.35
CA THR A 375 4.85 -23.38 -17.90
C THR A 375 4.47 -23.07 -19.34
N MET A 376 4.24 -24.10 -20.16
CA MET A 376 3.80 -23.94 -21.54
C MET A 376 2.39 -23.34 -21.61
N LEU A 377 1.44 -23.79 -20.79
CA LEU A 377 0.08 -23.21 -20.77
C LEU A 377 0.12 -21.72 -20.40
N ALA A 378 0.91 -21.33 -19.40
CA ALA A 378 1.09 -19.93 -19.03
C ALA A 378 1.76 -19.09 -20.15
N ALA A 379 2.74 -19.65 -20.85
CA ALA A 379 3.37 -19.01 -22.00
C ALA A 379 2.39 -18.86 -23.18
N LEU A 380 1.56 -19.87 -23.45
CA LEU A 380 0.46 -19.79 -24.43
C LEU A 380 -0.51 -18.68 -24.07
N LYS A 381 -0.96 -18.62 -22.81
CA LYS A 381 -1.86 -17.54 -22.35
C LYS A 381 -1.25 -16.16 -22.54
N ALA A 382 0.03 -15.96 -22.17
CA ALA A 382 0.73 -14.70 -22.37
C ALA A 382 0.76 -14.26 -23.85
N SER A 383 0.88 -15.21 -24.76
CA SER A 383 0.90 -14.96 -26.21
C SER A 383 -0.50 -14.71 -26.79
N ILE A 384 -1.51 -15.47 -26.34
CA ILE A 384 -2.90 -15.40 -26.84
C ILE A 384 -3.68 -14.25 -26.22
N LYS A 385 -3.31 -13.85 -24.99
CA LYS A 385 -3.94 -12.76 -24.21
C LYS A 385 -5.45 -12.99 -23.97
N ASN A 386 -6.29 -11.99 -24.29
CA ASN A 386 -7.73 -11.97 -24.00
C ASN A 386 -8.56 -13.07 -24.70
N ARG A 387 -8.04 -13.68 -25.77
CA ARG A 387 -8.77 -14.73 -26.50
C ARG A 387 -8.76 -16.07 -25.79
N ALA A 388 -7.90 -16.24 -24.76
CA ALA A 388 -7.81 -17.47 -23.99
C ALA A 388 -8.26 -17.26 -22.55
N TYR A 389 -9.05 -18.16 -22.02
CA TYR A 389 -9.26 -18.34 -20.59
C TYR A 389 -8.23 -19.33 -20.06
N TYR A 390 -7.52 -18.98 -18.98
CA TYR A 390 -6.53 -19.86 -18.34
C TYR A 390 -6.96 -20.18 -16.91
N TRP A 391 -7.14 -21.46 -16.65
CA TRP A 391 -7.40 -21.98 -15.31
C TRP A 391 -6.16 -22.73 -14.80
N PRO A 392 -5.31 -22.10 -14.00
CA PRO A 392 -4.10 -22.69 -13.44
C PRO A 392 -4.42 -23.59 -12.23
N THR A 393 -3.48 -24.43 -11.85
CA THR A 393 -3.51 -25.24 -10.64
C THR A 393 -3.36 -24.36 -9.39
N THR A 394 -4.39 -23.58 -9.06
CA THR A 394 -4.44 -22.76 -7.84
C THR A 394 -5.88 -22.65 -7.34
N ASP A 395 -6.04 -22.66 -6.03
CA ASP A 395 -7.31 -22.51 -5.33
C ASP A 395 -7.64 -21.05 -4.95
N ARG A 396 -6.77 -20.11 -5.35
CA ARG A 396 -6.87 -18.69 -4.96
C ARG A 396 -7.55 -17.81 -6.01
N LEU A 397 -8.02 -18.37 -7.13
CA LEU A 397 -8.81 -17.60 -8.08
C LEU A 397 -10.18 -17.24 -7.48
N ALA A 398 -10.63 -16.02 -7.78
CA ALA A 398 -11.94 -15.55 -7.36
C ALA A 398 -13.04 -16.19 -8.24
N PHE A 399 -14.06 -16.76 -7.61
CA PHE A 399 -15.26 -17.30 -8.24
C PHE A 399 -16.48 -16.83 -7.45
N GLN A 400 -17.61 -16.63 -8.13
CA GLN A 400 -18.83 -16.08 -7.51
C GLN A 400 -19.34 -16.94 -6.35
N PHE A 401 -19.31 -18.29 -6.50
CA PHE A 401 -19.74 -19.18 -5.43
C PHE A 401 -18.90 -19.06 -4.14
N ALA A 402 -17.68 -18.52 -4.21
CA ALA A 402 -16.79 -18.34 -3.08
C ALA A 402 -16.88 -16.96 -2.44
N LEU A 403 -17.24 -15.92 -3.22
CA LEU A 403 -17.28 -14.52 -2.78
C LEU A 403 -18.59 -14.17 -2.05
N GLY A 404 -19.72 -14.80 -2.38
CA GLY A 404 -21.05 -14.40 -1.92
C GLY A 404 -21.58 -13.15 -2.64
N THR A 405 -22.88 -12.93 -2.57
CA THR A 405 -23.58 -11.88 -3.33
C THR A 405 -23.28 -10.45 -2.88
N GLU A 406 -22.84 -10.23 -1.64
CA GLU A 406 -22.61 -8.89 -1.09
C GLU A 406 -21.45 -8.13 -1.74
N LEU A 407 -20.56 -8.81 -2.47
CA LEU A 407 -19.36 -8.21 -3.05
C LEU A 407 -19.46 -7.95 -4.56
N VAL A 408 -20.52 -8.42 -5.21
CA VAL A 408 -20.63 -8.39 -6.68
C VAL A 408 -21.39 -7.15 -7.20
N ASP A 409 -22.19 -6.51 -6.33
CA ASP A 409 -23.05 -5.37 -6.73
C ASP A 409 -22.38 -4.00 -6.57
N ASP A 410 -21.17 -3.92 -6.01
CA ASP A 410 -20.45 -2.64 -5.79
C ASP A 410 -19.28 -2.49 -6.78
N ASP A 411 -19.63 -2.14 -8.02
CA ASP A 411 -18.68 -1.76 -9.08
C ASP A 411 -18.17 -0.31 -8.90
N GLU A 412 -18.65 0.39 -7.88
CA GLU A 412 -18.28 1.79 -7.62
C GLU A 412 -16.79 1.90 -7.32
N GLY A 413 -16.04 2.46 -8.25
CA GLY A 413 -14.60 2.66 -8.12
C GLY A 413 -13.71 1.63 -8.82
N ILE A 414 -14.27 0.62 -9.50
CA ILE A 414 -13.48 -0.27 -10.37
C ILE A 414 -13.23 0.42 -11.72
N ASP A 415 -12.03 0.25 -12.25
CA ASP A 415 -11.64 0.80 -13.55
C ASP A 415 -12.58 0.27 -14.66
N PRO A 416 -13.29 1.15 -15.41
CA PRO A 416 -14.23 0.74 -16.46
C PRO A 416 -13.62 -0.18 -17.53
N GLU A 417 -12.33 -0.07 -17.82
CA GLU A 417 -11.65 -0.98 -18.75
C GLU A 417 -11.58 -2.42 -18.20
N LEU A 418 -11.41 -2.59 -16.89
CA LEU A 418 -11.40 -3.90 -16.25
C LEU A 418 -12.81 -4.50 -16.21
N LEU A 419 -13.83 -3.70 -15.98
CA LEU A 419 -15.25 -4.12 -15.99
C LEU A 419 -15.70 -4.54 -17.39
N ALA A 420 -15.39 -3.74 -18.41
CA ALA A 420 -15.79 -4.03 -19.79
C ALA A 420 -15.23 -5.35 -20.33
N GLU A 421 -14.08 -5.81 -19.83
CA GLU A 421 -13.47 -7.09 -20.20
C GLU A 421 -14.00 -8.27 -19.37
N ALA A 422 -14.52 -8.02 -18.16
CA ALA A 422 -14.99 -9.06 -17.24
C ALA A 422 -16.37 -9.62 -17.62
N GLY A 423 -17.19 -8.88 -18.37
CA GLY A 423 -18.62 -9.17 -18.56
C GLY A 423 -19.46 -8.82 -17.31
N GLU A 424 -20.74 -8.60 -17.49
CA GLU A 424 -21.63 -8.33 -16.36
C GLU A 424 -21.87 -9.63 -15.57
N PRO A 425 -21.64 -9.62 -14.23
CA PRO A 425 -22.01 -10.74 -13.39
C PRO A 425 -23.54 -10.88 -13.34
N GLU A 426 -24.08 -12.03 -13.69
CA GLU A 426 -25.52 -12.28 -13.48
C GLU A 426 -25.81 -12.32 -11.96
N GLN A 427 -26.85 -11.59 -11.53
CA GLN A 427 -27.33 -11.61 -10.14
C GLN A 427 -27.75 -13.03 -9.76
N HIS A 428 -27.16 -13.58 -8.72
CA HIS A 428 -27.47 -14.91 -8.22
C HIS A 428 -27.89 -14.88 -6.75
N GLU A 429 -28.86 -15.78 -6.42
CA GLU A 429 -29.29 -16.03 -5.05
C GLU A 429 -28.10 -16.31 -4.11
N ALA A 430 -28.14 -15.72 -2.92
CA ALA A 430 -27.14 -15.86 -1.88
C ALA A 430 -26.79 -17.33 -1.61
N VAL A 431 -25.63 -17.74 -2.06
CA VAL A 431 -25.10 -19.06 -1.71
C VAL A 431 -24.60 -19.00 -0.27
N LYS A 432 -25.26 -19.70 0.65
CA LYS A 432 -24.77 -19.89 2.01
C LYS A 432 -23.33 -20.37 1.95
N LYS A 433 -22.43 -19.73 2.73
CA LYS A 433 -21.05 -20.19 2.93
C LYS A 433 -21.07 -21.62 3.49
N VAL A 434 -21.06 -22.60 2.63
CA VAL A 434 -20.90 -24.02 2.99
C VAL A 434 -19.46 -24.36 2.72
N GLY A 435 -18.80 -25.02 3.67
CA GLY A 435 -17.44 -25.52 3.49
C GLY A 435 -17.41 -26.62 2.43
N PHE A 436 -17.09 -26.23 1.19
CA PHE A 436 -16.90 -27.21 0.11
C PHE A 436 -15.58 -27.96 0.25
N SER A 437 -15.58 -29.25 -0.02
CA SER A 437 -14.35 -30.01 -0.20
C SER A 437 -13.55 -29.50 -1.42
N SER A 438 -12.24 -29.80 -1.49
CA SER A 438 -11.41 -29.39 -2.62
C SER A 438 -11.96 -29.84 -3.98
N GLY A 439 -12.48 -31.05 -4.07
CA GLY A 439 -13.09 -31.59 -5.29
C GLY A 439 -14.41 -30.91 -5.66
N GLU A 440 -15.26 -30.61 -4.68
CA GLU A 440 -16.51 -29.85 -4.92
C GLU A 440 -16.22 -28.41 -5.39
N ARG A 441 -15.22 -27.74 -4.80
CA ARG A 441 -14.79 -26.41 -5.29
C ARG A 441 -14.36 -26.48 -6.73
N GLN A 442 -13.55 -27.46 -7.09
CA GLN A 442 -13.03 -27.64 -8.44
C GLN A 442 -14.15 -27.85 -9.46
N LEU A 443 -15.14 -28.68 -9.12
CA LEU A 443 -16.32 -28.89 -9.97
C LEU A 443 -17.17 -27.63 -10.12
N LYS A 444 -17.40 -26.90 -9.02
CA LYS A 444 -18.14 -25.61 -9.06
C LYS A 444 -17.40 -24.55 -9.87
N SER A 445 -16.08 -24.42 -9.71
CA SER A 445 -15.28 -23.52 -10.54
C SER A 445 -15.42 -23.84 -12.02
N LEU A 446 -15.37 -25.12 -12.40
CA LEU A 446 -15.55 -25.53 -13.79
C LEU A 446 -16.98 -25.25 -14.31
N GLN A 447 -18.00 -25.47 -13.48
CA GLN A 447 -19.38 -25.12 -13.81
C GLN A 447 -19.53 -23.62 -14.09
N GLU A 448 -18.92 -22.79 -13.25
CA GLU A 448 -18.92 -21.34 -13.39
C GLU A 448 -18.17 -20.88 -14.64
N ILE A 449 -16.98 -21.44 -14.92
CA ILE A 449 -16.24 -21.20 -16.15
C ILE A 449 -17.08 -21.53 -17.38
N VAL A 450 -17.74 -22.71 -17.42
CA VAL A 450 -18.57 -23.14 -18.56
C VAL A 450 -19.77 -22.22 -18.77
N ARG A 451 -20.34 -21.70 -17.70
CA ARG A 451 -21.55 -20.89 -17.72
C ARG A 451 -21.30 -19.42 -18.07
N PHE A 452 -20.27 -18.81 -17.48
CA PHE A 452 -20.08 -17.36 -17.49
C PHE A 452 -18.90 -16.88 -18.34
N THR A 453 -18.12 -17.77 -18.93
CA THR A 453 -17.00 -17.33 -19.78
C THR A 453 -17.27 -17.71 -21.25
N ASP A 454 -16.89 -16.79 -22.16
CA ASP A 454 -16.98 -16.97 -23.61
C ASP A 454 -15.62 -16.69 -24.26
N ALA A 455 -14.66 -17.61 -24.06
CA ALA A 455 -13.35 -17.54 -24.67
C ALA A 455 -13.25 -18.47 -25.87
N SER A 456 -12.50 -18.04 -26.89
CA SER A 456 -12.24 -18.89 -28.06
C SER A 456 -11.31 -20.08 -27.74
N ILE A 457 -10.51 -19.95 -26.69
CA ILE A 457 -9.51 -20.93 -26.27
C ILE A 457 -9.57 -21.09 -24.75
N TYR A 458 -9.58 -22.32 -24.25
CA TYR A 458 -9.49 -22.64 -22.83
C TYR A 458 -8.21 -23.42 -22.54
N LEU A 459 -7.44 -22.95 -21.57
CA LEU A 459 -6.21 -23.56 -21.09
C LEU A 459 -6.48 -24.07 -19.68
N LEU A 460 -6.60 -25.40 -19.49
CA LEU A 460 -6.99 -26.02 -18.24
C LEU A 460 -5.81 -26.82 -17.67
N ASP A 461 -5.31 -26.40 -16.50
CA ASP A 461 -4.14 -27.00 -15.87
C ASP A 461 -4.55 -27.91 -14.71
N GLU A 462 -4.32 -29.21 -14.84
CA GLU A 462 -4.64 -30.25 -13.83
C GLU A 462 -6.07 -30.17 -13.28
N TRP A 463 -7.02 -29.88 -14.14
CA TRP A 463 -8.42 -29.62 -13.78
C TRP A 463 -9.13 -30.85 -13.12
N ASP A 464 -8.60 -32.03 -13.29
CA ASP A 464 -9.12 -33.31 -12.74
C ASP A 464 -8.40 -33.76 -11.45
N ALA A 465 -7.43 -33.00 -10.96
CA ALA A 465 -6.76 -33.23 -9.69
C ALA A 465 -7.77 -33.20 -8.53
N ASN A 466 -7.64 -34.05 -7.54
CA ASN A 466 -8.49 -34.10 -6.35
C ASN A 466 -9.99 -34.42 -6.58
N LEU A 467 -10.39 -34.84 -7.79
CA LEU A 467 -11.75 -35.26 -8.09
C LEU A 467 -11.92 -36.77 -7.85
N ASP A 468 -12.95 -37.14 -7.12
CA ASP A 468 -13.41 -38.55 -7.07
C ASP A 468 -13.94 -39.00 -8.43
N PRO A 469 -14.13 -40.33 -8.68
CA PRO A 469 -14.55 -40.82 -9.99
C PRO A 469 -15.86 -40.22 -10.49
N LYS A 470 -16.84 -39.97 -9.59
CA LYS A 470 -18.15 -39.41 -9.94
C LYS A 470 -18.03 -37.94 -10.36
N ASN A 471 -17.36 -37.14 -9.55
CA ASN A 471 -17.15 -35.73 -9.84
C ASN A 471 -16.24 -35.54 -11.07
N ARG A 472 -15.28 -36.44 -11.29
CA ARG A 472 -14.43 -36.44 -12.48
C ARG A 472 -15.23 -36.69 -13.76
N ALA A 473 -16.20 -37.63 -13.73
CA ALA A 473 -17.08 -37.87 -14.87
C ALA A 473 -17.93 -36.64 -15.20
N ALA A 474 -18.49 -36.00 -14.17
CA ALA A 474 -19.25 -34.75 -14.34
C ALA A 474 -18.37 -33.60 -14.88
N ALA A 475 -17.17 -33.42 -14.35
CA ALA A 475 -16.21 -32.41 -14.82
C ALA A 475 -15.79 -32.67 -16.27
N ASN A 476 -15.54 -33.94 -16.65
CA ASN A 476 -15.22 -34.29 -18.04
C ASN A 476 -16.35 -33.92 -19.01
N ALA A 477 -17.63 -34.14 -18.63
CA ALA A 477 -18.76 -33.70 -19.46
C ALA A 477 -18.79 -32.16 -19.64
N LEU A 478 -18.39 -31.41 -18.64
CA LEU A 478 -18.26 -29.96 -18.74
C LEU A 478 -17.13 -29.54 -19.68
N VAL A 479 -15.97 -30.21 -19.60
CA VAL A 479 -14.84 -29.95 -20.54
C VAL A 479 -15.22 -30.31 -21.97
N GLU A 480 -15.96 -31.40 -22.21
CA GLU A 480 -16.51 -31.73 -23.55
C GLU A 480 -17.45 -30.65 -24.05
N LYS A 481 -18.30 -30.10 -23.17
CA LYS A 481 -19.17 -28.96 -23.52
C LYS A 481 -18.37 -27.72 -23.91
N LEU A 482 -17.23 -27.43 -23.27
CA LEU A 482 -16.33 -26.37 -23.71
C LEU A 482 -15.69 -26.70 -25.07
N ALA A 483 -15.21 -27.94 -25.25
CA ALA A 483 -14.55 -28.37 -26.47
C ALA A 483 -15.48 -28.38 -27.72
N SER A 484 -16.80 -28.51 -27.51
CA SER A 484 -17.76 -28.42 -28.60
C SER A 484 -17.93 -27.00 -29.14
N ARG A 485 -17.67 -25.95 -28.34
CA ARG A 485 -17.81 -24.54 -28.74
C ARG A 485 -16.48 -23.77 -28.88
N ALA A 486 -15.41 -24.24 -28.25
CA ALA A 486 -14.12 -23.57 -28.20
C ALA A 486 -12.95 -24.56 -28.31
N ARG A 487 -11.74 -24.06 -28.46
CA ARG A 487 -10.53 -24.88 -28.44
C ARG A 487 -10.06 -25.08 -27.00
N VAL A 488 -9.98 -26.31 -26.53
CA VAL A 488 -9.53 -26.67 -25.18
C VAL A 488 -8.15 -27.30 -25.23
N ILE A 489 -7.22 -26.75 -24.48
CA ILE A 489 -5.89 -27.31 -24.24
C ILE A 489 -5.81 -27.66 -22.76
N GLU A 490 -5.56 -28.91 -22.44
CA GLU A 490 -5.65 -29.39 -21.07
C GLU A 490 -4.45 -30.19 -20.64
N ILE A 491 -4.15 -30.12 -19.36
CA ILE A 491 -3.31 -31.08 -18.64
C ILE A 491 -4.24 -31.85 -17.72
N SER A 492 -4.31 -33.18 -17.90
CA SER A 492 -5.10 -34.05 -17.06
C SER A 492 -4.28 -35.26 -16.61
N HIS A 493 -4.60 -35.78 -15.42
CA HIS A 493 -3.96 -36.97 -14.86
C HIS A 493 -4.48 -38.30 -15.44
N ARG A 494 -5.18 -38.24 -16.56
CA ARG A 494 -5.63 -39.48 -17.23
C ARG A 494 -4.45 -40.33 -17.65
N ASP A 495 -4.27 -41.44 -17.00
CA ASP A 495 -3.63 -42.57 -17.62
C ASP A 495 -4.53 -43.04 -18.78
N ALA A 496 -3.92 -43.15 -19.96
CA ALA A 496 -4.62 -43.82 -21.03
C ALA A 496 -4.80 -45.28 -20.61
N ALA A 497 -6.05 -45.67 -20.35
CA ALA A 497 -6.41 -47.09 -20.43
C ALA A 497 -6.26 -47.54 -21.86
#